data_0f254fef20cafcb9b0d53334056da516
#
_entry.id   0f254fef20cafcb9b0d53334056da516
#
_cell.length_a   1.000
_cell.length_b   1.000
_cell.length_c   1.000
_cell.angle_alpha   90.00
_cell.angle_beta   90.00
_cell.angle_gamma   90.00
#
_symmetry.space_group_name_H-M   'P 1'
#
loop_
_entity.id
_entity.type
_entity.pdbx_description
1 polymer ?
#
loop_
_entity_poly.entity_id
_entity_poly.type
_entity_poly.pdbx_seq_one_letter_code
_entity_poly.pdbx_strand_id
1 'polypeptide(L)'
;MRKGMWVASFGVLTMWCAAVSAQAPARSGAPAPAKLDANMAQLMRGVLYPASNVLFAAQEDLSKQPKVADAATSPNPLTSTYGGWTAVENAGLAIAEASRLITMPGRMCSSGHPAPVARADWVKFTADLRKAGLAAYEAAKKKNTDAMVDVAGTVSDACSACHDVYREKKGGLKDRCLP
;
A
#
# COMPACT_ATOMS: atom_id res chain seq x y z
N MET A 1 78.59 49.15 -39.81
CA MET A 1 78.23 47.91 -39.15
C MET A 1 77.61 48.23 -37.81
N ARG A 2 76.27 48.25 -37.66
CA ARG A 2 75.55 48.45 -36.38
C ARG A 2 74.59 47.29 -36.21
N LYS A 3 74.86 46.51 -35.21
CA LYS A 3 74.04 45.38 -34.79
C LYS A 3 72.88 45.89 -33.95
N GLY A 4 71.64 45.75 -34.42
CA GLY A 4 70.43 46.04 -33.68
C GLY A 4 70.03 44.82 -32.77
N MET A 5 69.83 45.11 -31.52
CA MET A 5 69.45 44.15 -30.51
C MET A 5 67.94 44.21 -30.32
N TRP A 6 67.27 43.14 -30.62
CA TRP A 6 65.79 43.01 -30.41
C TRP A 6 65.56 42.51 -29.01
N VAL A 7 64.88 43.28 -28.21
CA VAL A 7 64.38 42.87 -26.89
C VAL A 7 62.99 42.29 -27.05
N ALA A 8 62.84 41.01 -26.80
CA ALA A 8 61.53 40.36 -26.78
C ALA A 8 60.94 40.48 -25.39
N SER A 9 59.86 41.25 -25.30
CA SER A 9 59.05 41.36 -24.07
C SER A 9 58.09 40.18 -23.98
N PHE A 10 58.32 39.29 -22.99
CA PHE A 10 57.37 38.25 -22.62
C PHE A 10 56.28 38.83 -21.71
N GLY A 11 55.09 38.98 -22.28
CA GLY A 11 53.89 39.31 -21.51
C GLY A 11 53.35 38.05 -20.77
N VAL A 12 53.40 38.06 -19.46
CA VAL A 12 52.79 37.03 -18.61
C VAL A 12 51.29 37.30 -18.52
N LEU A 13 50.50 36.50 -19.21
CA LEU A 13 49.05 36.51 -19.12
C LEU A 13 48.62 35.72 -17.86
N THR A 14 48.29 36.40 -16.79
CA THR A 14 47.71 35.74 -15.57
C THR A 14 46.24 35.44 -15.83
N MET A 15 45.96 34.17 -16.03
CA MET A 15 44.61 33.63 -16.23
C MET A 15 43.96 33.45 -14.84
N TRP A 16 43.05 34.37 -14.49
CA TRP A 16 42.21 34.23 -13.28
C TRP A 16 41.15 33.17 -13.58
N CYS A 17 41.32 31.97 -13.01
CA CYS A 17 40.25 30.97 -12.93
C CYS A 17 39.26 31.41 -11.84
N ALA A 18 38.13 31.99 -12.24
CA ALA A 18 36.97 32.17 -11.35
C ALA A 18 36.36 30.77 -11.07
N ALA A 19 36.57 30.27 -9.85
CA ALA A 19 35.91 29.06 -9.37
C ALA A 19 34.41 29.39 -9.17
N VAL A 20 33.57 29.00 -10.11
CA VAL A 20 32.11 29.03 -9.96
C VAL A 20 31.76 27.90 -8.99
N SER A 21 31.56 28.24 -7.73
CA SER A 21 30.99 27.30 -6.75
C SER A 21 29.53 27.05 -7.13
N ALA A 22 29.27 25.94 -7.82
CA ALA A 22 27.92 25.44 -8.04
C ALA A 22 27.34 25.01 -6.67
N GLN A 23 26.56 25.90 -6.05
CA GLN A 23 25.73 25.52 -4.90
C GLN A 23 24.70 24.50 -5.37
N ALA A 24 24.84 23.25 -4.90
CA ALA A 24 23.81 22.24 -5.07
C ALA A 24 22.49 22.78 -4.51
N PRO A 25 21.35 22.65 -5.24
CA PRO A 25 20.07 23.08 -4.72
C PRO A 25 19.81 22.39 -3.38
N ALA A 26 19.51 23.17 -2.35
CA ALA A 26 19.09 22.66 -1.06
C ALA A 26 17.94 21.67 -1.30
N ARG A 27 18.12 20.40 -0.92
CA ARG A 27 17.05 19.41 -0.94
C ARG A 27 15.93 19.99 -0.08
N SER A 28 14.84 20.41 -0.72
CA SER A 28 13.61 20.77 -0.02
C SER A 28 13.30 19.61 0.94
N GLY A 29 13.18 19.92 2.23
CA GLY A 29 12.89 18.92 3.26
C GLY A 29 11.71 18.04 2.81
N ALA A 30 11.77 16.76 3.12
CA ALA A 30 10.67 15.84 2.80
C ALA A 30 9.34 16.49 3.26
N PRO A 31 8.30 16.48 2.41
CA PRO A 31 7.01 17.06 2.79
C PRO A 31 6.54 16.43 4.11
N ALA A 32 5.97 17.24 4.99
CA ALA A 32 5.41 16.73 6.24
C ALA A 32 4.45 15.56 5.94
N PRO A 33 4.46 14.49 6.75
CA PRO A 33 3.60 13.35 6.51
C PRO A 33 2.15 13.83 6.43
N ALA A 34 1.45 13.42 5.38
CA ALA A 34 0.05 13.79 5.17
C ALA A 34 -0.79 13.33 6.36
N LYS A 35 -1.67 14.20 6.86
CA LYS A 35 -2.64 13.82 7.89
C LYS A 35 -3.55 12.75 7.29
N LEU A 36 -3.64 11.60 7.97
CA LEU A 36 -4.50 10.50 7.54
C LEU A 36 -5.90 10.66 8.16
N ASP A 37 -6.93 10.60 7.33
CA ASP A 37 -8.31 10.82 7.77
C ASP A 37 -8.87 9.65 8.58
N ALA A 38 -8.56 8.41 8.15
CA ALA A 38 -9.06 7.21 8.80
C ALA A 38 -8.05 6.61 9.78
N ASN A 39 -8.52 6.16 10.94
CA ASN A 39 -7.73 5.30 11.82
C ASN A 39 -7.73 3.84 11.31
N MET A 40 -6.92 2.99 11.95
CA MET A 40 -6.77 1.58 11.58
C MET A 40 -8.11 0.82 11.57
N ALA A 41 -8.95 1.00 12.59
CA ALA A 41 -10.24 0.31 12.65
C ALA A 41 -11.21 0.77 11.55
N GLN A 42 -11.18 2.04 11.18
CA GLN A 42 -11.98 2.55 10.06
C GLN A 42 -11.50 1.97 8.73
N LEU A 43 -10.18 1.87 8.51
CA LEU A 43 -9.63 1.22 7.33
C LEU A 43 -10.00 -0.27 7.25
N MET A 44 -9.90 -0.99 8.37
CA MET A 44 -10.32 -2.40 8.45
C MET A 44 -11.80 -2.58 8.09
N ARG A 45 -12.68 -1.75 8.63
CA ARG A 45 -14.14 -1.86 8.42
C ARG A 45 -14.59 -1.34 7.07
N GLY A 46 -13.97 -0.27 6.58
CA GLY A 46 -14.39 0.40 5.35
C GLY A 46 -13.82 -0.18 4.08
N VAL A 47 -12.68 -0.88 4.15
CA VAL A 47 -11.99 -1.42 2.97
C VAL A 47 -11.77 -2.92 3.08
N LEU A 48 -11.07 -3.38 4.12
CA LEU A 48 -10.65 -4.78 4.19
C LEU A 48 -11.80 -5.74 4.46
N TYR A 49 -12.68 -5.41 5.40
CA TYR A 49 -13.83 -6.26 5.73
C TYR A 49 -14.79 -6.46 4.56
N PRO A 50 -15.26 -5.41 3.85
CA PRO A 50 -16.10 -5.60 2.68
C PRO A 50 -15.41 -6.42 1.57
N ALA A 51 -14.13 -6.13 1.29
CA ALA A 51 -13.37 -6.84 0.27
C ALA A 51 -13.18 -8.32 0.63
N SER A 52 -12.84 -8.65 1.88
CA SER A 52 -12.69 -10.04 2.30
C SER A 52 -14.00 -10.82 2.19
N ASN A 53 -15.14 -10.20 2.52
CA ASN A 53 -16.45 -10.86 2.39
C ASN A 53 -16.76 -11.22 0.93
N VAL A 54 -16.39 -10.38 -0.04
CA VAL A 54 -16.55 -10.69 -1.47
C VAL A 54 -15.69 -11.90 -1.84
N LEU A 55 -14.42 -11.97 -1.37
CA LEU A 55 -13.55 -13.12 -1.62
C LEU A 55 -14.07 -14.39 -0.99
N PHE A 56 -14.56 -14.33 0.25
CA PHE A 56 -15.11 -15.50 0.94
C PHE A 56 -16.40 -16.01 0.29
N ALA A 57 -17.24 -15.12 -0.23
CA ALA A 57 -18.43 -15.53 -0.97
C ALA A 57 -18.11 -16.15 -2.34
N ALA A 58 -16.94 -15.85 -2.91
CA ALA A 58 -16.50 -16.42 -4.20
C ALA A 58 -15.96 -17.86 -4.11
N GLN A 59 -15.93 -18.46 -2.92
CA GLN A 59 -15.70 -19.91 -2.75
C GLN A 59 -16.89 -20.75 -3.21
N GLU A 60 -18.04 -20.13 -3.39
CA GLU A 60 -19.25 -20.75 -3.94
C GLU A 60 -19.37 -20.45 -5.44
N ASP A 61 -20.23 -21.21 -6.10
CA ASP A 61 -20.56 -21.00 -7.52
C ASP A 61 -21.26 -19.63 -7.72
N LEU A 62 -20.55 -18.68 -8.29
CA LEU A 62 -21.07 -17.33 -8.54
C LEU A 62 -22.25 -17.30 -9.51
N SER A 63 -22.47 -18.37 -10.31
CA SER A 63 -23.65 -18.45 -11.18
C SER A 63 -24.95 -18.65 -10.42
N LYS A 64 -24.87 -19.07 -9.17
CA LYS A 64 -26.00 -19.26 -8.25
C LYS A 64 -26.38 -17.99 -7.48
N GLN A 65 -25.66 -16.89 -7.67
CA GLN A 65 -26.04 -15.63 -7.05
C GLN A 65 -27.46 -15.22 -7.47
N PRO A 66 -28.27 -14.65 -6.56
CA PRO A 66 -29.64 -14.27 -6.85
C PRO A 66 -29.70 -13.23 -7.97
N LYS A 67 -30.64 -13.40 -8.89
CA LYS A 67 -30.91 -12.37 -9.90
C LYS A 67 -31.52 -11.15 -9.21
N VAL A 68 -31.00 -9.98 -9.52
CA VAL A 68 -31.52 -8.69 -9.03
C VAL A 68 -32.23 -7.96 -10.14
N ALA A 69 -33.26 -7.18 -9.80
CA ALA A 69 -34.03 -6.41 -10.77
C ALA A 69 -33.18 -5.29 -11.41
N ASP A 70 -32.34 -4.67 -10.60
CA ASP A 70 -31.43 -3.59 -11.04
C ASP A 70 -30.07 -3.77 -10.38
N ALA A 71 -29.08 -4.06 -11.19
CA ALA A 71 -27.69 -4.24 -10.74
C ALA A 71 -27.06 -2.93 -10.23
N ALA A 72 -27.51 -1.77 -10.73
CA ALA A 72 -26.95 -0.48 -10.32
C ALA A 72 -27.29 -0.11 -8.87
N THR A 73 -28.38 -0.64 -8.36
CA THR A 73 -28.86 -0.39 -6.99
C THR A 73 -28.64 -1.58 -6.04
N SER A 74 -28.04 -2.66 -6.52
CA SER A 74 -27.80 -3.84 -5.69
C SER A 74 -26.82 -3.53 -4.54
N PRO A 75 -27.21 -3.83 -3.28
CA PRO A 75 -26.31 -3.71 -2.13
C PRO A 75 -25.25 -4.82 -2.07
N ASN A 76 -25.46 -5.93 -2.80
CA ASN A 76 -24.52 -7.03 -2.86
C ASN A 76 -23.50 -6.79 -4.00
N PRO A 77 -22.20 -6.62 -3.69
CA PRO A 77 -21.18 -6.40 -4.71
C PRO A 77 -21.16 -7.47 -5.81
N LEU A 78 -21.45 -8.72 -5.49
CA LEU A 78 -21.44 -9.82 -6.46
C LEU A 78 -22.58 -9.75 -7.48
N THR A 79 -23.66 -9.05 -7.19
CA THR A 79 -24.82 -8.86 -8.08
C THR A 79 -24.96 -7.43 -8.59
N SER A 80 -23.98 -6.57 -8.30
CA SER A 80 -23.95 -5.17 -8.74
C SER A 80 -23.54 -5.05 -10.21
N THR A 81 -23.54 -3.81 -10.73
CA THR A 81 -23.06 -3.49 -12.09
C THR A 81 -21.66 -4.06 -12.39
N TYR A 82 -20.78 -4.08 -11.38
CA TYR A 82 -19.43 -4.67 -11.46
C TYR A 82 -19.38 -6.01 -10.74
N GLY A 83 -20.45 -6.79 -10.82
CA GLY A 83 -20.63 -8.04 -10.08
C GLY A 83 -19.86 -9.23 -10.63
N GLY A 84 -20.17 -10.41 -10.08
CA GLY A 84 -19.53 -11.66 -10.45
C GLY A 84 -18.00 -11.63 -10.24
N TRP A 85 -17.26 -12.19 -11.17
CA TRP A 85 -15.80 -12.27 -11.09
C TRP A 85 -15.11 -10.89 -11.08
N THR A 86 -15.72 -9.87 -11.70
CA THR A 86 -15.18 -8.49 -11.61
C THR A 86 -15.20 -7.97 -10.18
N ALA A 87 -16.23 -8.26 -9.41
CA ALA A 87 -16.26 -7.89 -7.98
C ALA A 87 -15.16 -8.62 -7.19
N VAL A 88 -14.90 -9.88 -7.52
CA VAL A 88 -13.85 -10.68 -6.88
C VAL A 88 -12.45 -10.15 -7.23
N GLU A 89 -12.21 -9.80 -8.50
CA GLU A 89 -10.97 -9.15 -8.94
C GLU A 89 -10.72 -7.84 -8.17
N ASN A 90 -11.73 -6.98 -8.13
CA ASN A 90 -11.67 -5.70 -7.41
C ASN A 90 -11.43 -5.89 -5.91
N ALA A 91 -12.02 -6.91 -5.30
CA ALA A 91 -11.82 -7.23 -3.89
C ALA A 91 -10.38 -7.67 -3.60
N GLY A 92 -9.79 -8.51 -4.46
CA GLY A 92 -8.38 -8.89 -4.36
C GLY A 92 -7.44 -7.70 -4.44
N LEU A 93 -7.67 -6.80 -5.40
CA LEU A 93 -6.91 -5.55 -5.54
C LEU A 93 -7.12 -4.62 -4.34
N ALA A 94 -8.34 -4.50 -3.83
CA ALA A 94 -8.63 -3.67 -2.66
C ALA A 94 -7.84 -4.13 -1.43
N ILE A 95 -7.73 -5.45 -1.19
CA ILE A 95 -6.91 -6.01 -0.11
C ILE A 95 -5.42 -5.71 -0.35
N ALA A 96 -4.94 -5.92 -1.56
CA ALA A 96 -3.54 -5.67 -1.91
C ALA A 96 -3.14 -4.20 -1.75
N GLU A 97 -3.99 -3.26 -2.16
CA GLU A 97 -3.72 -1.83 -2.01
C GLU A 97 -3.94 -1.34 -0.57
N ALA A 98 -4.94 -1.87 0.13
CA ALA A 98 -5.17 -1.55 1.54
C ALA A 98 -3.98 -1.94 2.43
N SER A 99 -3.22 -2.98 2.07
CA SER A 99 -2.00 -3.35 2.79
C SER A 99 -0.97 -2.21 2.83
N ARG A 100 -0.90 -1.37 1.79
CA ARG A 100 -0.07 -0.17 1.74
C ARG A 100 -0.62 0.94 2.64
N LEU A 101 -1.96 1.08 2.67
CA LEU A 101 -2.61 2.06 3.55
C LEU A 101 -2.39 1.74 5.03
N ILE A 102 -2.28 0.46 5.38
CA ILE A 102 -1.97 -0.01 6.74
C ILE A 102 -0.57 0.42 7.18
N THR A 103 0.39 0.52 6.27
CA THR A 103 1.79 0.85 6.56
C THR A 103 2.10 2.35 6.46
N MET A 104 1.12 3.19 6.17
CA MET A 104 1.35 4.62 6.06
C MET A 104 1.81 5.23 7.40
N PRO A 105 2.95 5.96 7.42
CA PRO A 105 3.40 6.66 8.61
C PRO A 105 2.34 7.62 9.15
N GLY A 106 2.20 7.70 10.47
CA GLY A 106 1.18 8.53 11.12
C GLY A 106 -0.19 7.86 11.26
N ARG A 107 -0.36 6.61 10.81
CA ARG A 107 -1.60 5.86 11.03
C ARG A 107 -1.84 5.64 12.52
N MET A 108 -3.00 6.08 13.00
CA MET A 108 -3.43 5.87 14.38
C MET A 108 -4.33 4.65 14.49
N CYS A 109 -4.24 3.96 15.61
CA CYS A 109 -5.18 2.91 15.98
C CYS A 109 -6.38 3.47 16.74
N SER A 110 -7.46 2.72 16.82
CA SER A 110 -8.67 3.13 17.57
C SER A 110 -8.45 3.26 19.09
N SER A 111 -7.36 2.68 19.59
CA SER A 111 -6.89 2.81 20.98
C SER A 111 -6.23 4.17 21.27
N GLY A 112 -5.98 5.00 20.24
CA GLY A 112 -5.21 6.24 20.37
C GLY A 112 -3.69 6.05 20.25
N HIS A 113 -3.20 4.81 20.15
CA HIS A 113 -1.78 4.54 19.89
C HIS A 113 -1.44 4.67 18.40
N PRO A 114 -0.23 5.11 18.05
CA PRO A 114 0.25 5.03 16.68
C PRO A 114 0.40 3.57 16.26
N ALA A 115 0.03 3.26 15.02
CA ALA A 115 0.29 1.94 14.46
C ALA A 115 1.81 1.72 14.32
N PRO A 116 2.35 0.58 14.72
CA PRO A 116 3.79 0.33 14.76
C PRO A 116 4.34 -0.05 13.37
N VAL A 117 4.08 0.81 12.37
CA VAL A 117 4.31 0.55 10.93
C VAL A 117 5.77 0.27 10.55
N ALA A 118 6.73 0.65 11.41
CA ALA A 118 8.15 0.40 11.19
C ALA A 118 8.65 -0.94 11.79
N ARG A 119 7.80 -1.65 12.55
CA ARG A 119 8.21 -2.94 13.13
C ARG A 119 8.31 -4.02 12.05
N ALA A 120 9.32 -4.86 12.16
CA ALA A 120 9.59 -5.92 11.17
C ALA A 120 8.44 -6.91 11.02
N ASP A 121 7.79 -7.29 12.14
CA ASP A 121 6.62 -8.19 12.12
C ASP A 121 5.40 -7.51 11.47
N TRP A 122 5.15 -6.22 11.73
CA TRP A 122 4.09 -5.46 11.06
C TRP A 122 4.31 -5.40 9.55
N VAL A 123 5.54 -5.08 9.13
CA VAL A 123 5.93 -5.05 7.70
C VAL A 123 5.71 -6.42 7.05
N LYS A 124 6.11 -7.50 7.76
CA LYS A 124 5.90 -8.87 7.27
C LYS A 124 4.42 -9.19 7.10
N PHE A 125 3.57 -8.96 8.12
CA PHE A 125 2.13 -9.24 8.05
C PHE A 125 1.44 -8.48 6.91
N THR A 126 1.80 -7.22 6.71
CA THR A 126 1.22 -6.42 5.63
C THR A 126 1.70 -6.84 4.25
N ALA A 127 2.94 -7.33 4.13
CA ALA A 127 3.46 -7.92 2.89
C ALA A 127 2.75 -9.25 2.56
N ASP A 128 2.52 -10.10 3.56
CA ASP A 128 1.79 -11.35 3.40
C ASP A 128 0.32 -11.09 2.99
N LEU A 129 -0.34 -10.12 3.61
CA LEU A 129 -1.69 -9.70 3.22
C LEU A 129 -1.73 -9.21 1.76
N ARG A 130 -0.75 -8.40 1.36
CA ARG A 130 -0.64 -7.94 -0.02
C ARG A 130 -0.50 -9.10 -1.00
N LYS A 131 0.36 -10.06 -0.67
CA LYS A 131 0.58 -11.26 -1.49
C LYS A 131 -0.71 -12.07 -1.62
N ALA A 132 -1.44 -12.26 -0.51
CA ALA A 132 -2.72 -12.97 -0.51
C ALA A 132 -3.77 -12.25 -1.37
N GLY A 133 -3.89 -10.92 -1.28
CA GLY A 133 -4.79 -10.14 -2.12
C GLY A 133 -4.48 -10.24 -3.62
N LEU A 134 -3.18 -10.21 -3.99
CA LEU A 134 -2.77 -10.40 -5.38
C LEU A 134 -3.02 -11.84 -5.89
N ALA A 135 -2.85 -12.84 -5.05
CA ALA A 135 -3.20 -14.22 -5.40
C ALA A 135 -4.70 -14.37 -5.65
N ALA A 136 -5.54 -13.71 -4.84
CA ALA A 136 -6.98 -13.66 -5.05
C ALA A 136 -7.36 -13.00 -6.38
N TYR A 137 -6.72 -11.88 -6.71
CA TYR A 137 -6.90 -11.21 -7.99
C TYR A 137 -6.56 -12.14 -9.17
N GLU A 138 -5.43 -12.84 -9.13
CA GLU A 138 -5.01 -13.75 -10.21
C GLU A 138 -5.94 -14.99 -10.33
N ALA A 139 -6.45 -15.52 -9.23
CA ALA A 139 -7.43 -16.61 -9.25
C ALA A 139 -8.77 -16.12 -9.85
N ALA A 140 -9.22 -14.94 -9.47
CA ALA A 140 -10.44 -14.31 -9.97
C ALA A 140 -10.38 -14.06 -11.49
N LYS A 141 -9.26 -13.55 -12.01
CA LYS A 141 -9.04 -13.38 -13.46
C LYS A 141 -9.20 -14.69 -14.24
N LYS A 142 -8.80 -15.79 -13.64
CA LYS A 142 -8.95 -17.12 -14.24
C LYS A 142 -10.34 -17.72 -14.01
N LYS A 143 -11.20 -17.05 -13.24
CA LYS A 143 -12.55 -17.53 -12.86
C LYS A 143 -12.51 -18.92 -12.24
N ASN A 144 -11.49 -19.20 -11.43
CA ASN A 144 -11.21 -20.50 -10.86
C ASN A 144 -11.73 -20.59 -9.42
N THR A 145 -12.90 -21.18 -9.23
CA THR A 145 -13.54 -21.35 -7.92
C THR A 145 -12.71 -22.22 -6.97
N ASP A 146 -12.08 -23.30 -7.46
CA ASP A 146 -11.27 -24.18 -6.61
C ASP A 146 -10.05 -23.42 -6.06
N ALA A 147 -9.37 -22.64 -6.91
CA ALA A 147 -8.27 -21.78 -6.47
C ALA A 147 -8.74 -20.70 -5.49
N MET A 148 -10.00 -20.25 -5.57
CA MET A 148 -10.54 -19.28 -4.62
C MET A 148 -10.71 -19.87 -3.21
N VAL A 149 -10.99 -21.16 -3.08
CA VAL A 149 -11.03 -21.82 -1.76
C VAL A 149 -9.67 -21.74 -1.06
N ASP A 150 -8.60 -22.10 -1.76
CA ASP A 150 -7.23 -22.05 -1.23
C ASP A 150 -6.80 -20.62 -0.90
N VAL A 151 -7.12 -19.69 -1.79
CA VAL A 151 -6.78 -18.27 -1.63
C VAL A 151 -7.55 -17.62 -0.48
N ALA A 152 -8.83 -17.97 -0.30
CA ALA A 152 -9.62 -17.48 0.83
C ALA A 152 -9.01 -17.92 2.18
N GLY A 153 -8.53 -19.15 2.27
CA GLY A 153 -7.73 -19.64 3.40
C GLY A 153 -6.49 -18.78 3.63
N THR A 154 -5.70 -18.53 2.58
CA THR A 154 -4.49 -17.71 2.64
C THR A 154 -4.78 -16.28 3.10
N VAL A 155 -5.87 -15.67 2.64
CA VAL A 155 -6.31 -14.32 3.09
C VAL A 155 -6.71 -14.35 4.56
N SER A 156 -7.45 -15.37 4.99
CA SER A 156 -7.84 -15.54 6.40
C SER A 156 -6.63 -15.65 7.31
N ASP A 157 -5.64 -16.47 6.94
CA ASP A 157 -4.41 -16.68 7.70
C ASP A 157 -3.58 -15.39 7.80
N ALA A 158 -3.45 -14.64 6.72
CA ALA A 158 -2.75 -13.35 6.71
C ALA A 158 -3.44 -12.33 7.63
N CYS A 159 -4.78 -12.32 7.67
CA CYS A 159 -5.54 -11.47 8.60
C CYS A 159 -5.33 -11.90 10.05
N SER A 160 -5.46 -13.19 10.34
CA SER A 160 -5.36 -13.75 11.69
C SER A 160 -3.96 -13.55 12.26
N ALA A 161 -2.91 -13.79 11.52
CA ALA A 161 -1.53 -13.62 11.98
C ALA A 161 -1.25 -12.22 12.54
N CYS A 162 -1.76 -11.17 11.87
CA CYS A 162 -1.63 -9.80 12.37
C CYS A 162 -2.58 -9.53 13.55
N HIS A 163 -3.82 -10.01 13.47
CA HIS A 163 -4.83 -9.79 14.50
C HIS A 163 -4.46 -10.43 15.84
N ASP A 164 -3.87 -11.61 15.83
CA ASP A 164 -3.43 -12.31 17.05
C ASP A 164 -2.39 -11.49 17.81
N VAL A 165 -1.51 -10.76 17.09
CA VAL A 165 -0.50 -9.93 17.73
C VAL A 165 -1.03 -8.56 18.12
N TYR A 166 -1.86 -7.93 17.29
CA TYR A 166 -2.15 -6.49 17.41
C TYR A 166 -3.61 -6.14 17.72
N ARG A 167 -4.55 -7.05 17.50
CA ARG A 167 -5.99 -6.83 17.75
C ARG A 167 -6.51 -7.58 18.96
N GLU A 168 -6.18 -8.88 19.08
CA GLU A 168 -6.65 -9.76 20.14
C GLU A 168 -5.79 -9.60 21.41
N LYS A 169 -6.13 -8.59 22.21
CA LYS A 169 -5.40 -8.23 23.42
C LYS A 169 -6.20 -8.53 24.68
N LYS A 170 -5.53 -9.05 25.71
CA LYS A 170 -6.15 -9.32 27.03
C LYS A 170 -6.73 -8.06 27.68
N GLY A 171 -6.10 -6.91 27.48
CA GLY A 171 -6.58 -5.60 27.93
C GLY A 171 -7.66 -4.97 27.04
N GLY A 172 -8.07 -5.65 25.96
CA GLY A 172 -9.13 -5.18 25.08
C GLY A 172 -8.72 -4.01 24.17
N LEU A 173 -9.67 -3.12 23.92
CA LEU A 173 -9.49 -2.03 22.93
C LEU A 173 -8.31 -1.11 23.21
N LYS A 174 -8.01 -0.82 24.48
CA LYS A 174 -6.93 0.10 24.87
C LYS A 174 -5.54 -0.42 24.50
N ASP A 175 -5.36 -1.73 24.42
CA ASP A 175 -4.07 -2.36 24.16
C ASP A 175 -3.87 -2.72 22.67
N ARG A 176 -4.85 -2.45 21.82
CA ARG A 176 -4.72 -2.67 20.36
C ARG A 176 -3.57 -1.87 19.80
N CYS A 177 -2.88 -2.46 18.82
CA CYS A 177 -1.64 -1.97 18.20
C CYS A 177 -0.39 -1.96 19.09
N LEU A 178 -0.50 -2.30 20.36
CA LEU A 178 0.68 -2.62 21.16
C LEU A 178 1.19 -4.02 20.78
N PRO A 179 2.50 -4.25 20.74
CA PRO A 179 3.06 -5.57 20.46
C PRO A 179 2.82 -6.57 21.58
#